data_e33f69bc0a6427893538a3fb1e5082e9
#
_entry.id   e33f69bc0a6427893538a3fb1e5082e9
#
_cell.length_a   1.000
_cell.length_b   1.000
_cell.length_c   1.000
_cell.angle_alpha   90.00
_cell.angle_beta   90.00
_cell.angle_gamma   90.00
#
_symmetry.space_group_name_H-M   'P 1'
#
loop_
_entity.id
_entity.type
_entity.pdbx_description
1 polymer ?
#
loop_
_entity_poly.entity_id
_entity_poly.type
_entity_poly.pdbx_seq_one_letter_code
_entity_poly.pdbx_strand_id
1 'polypeptide(L)'
;MDEGKSIKNKLLVAMIIFLLIIIAGSVLLYFISKKQSSLEGADSSVRLSAQSGFSCEFAEAQKFYPFGDGVLKVTNDRVAYLTLSGNEAYSYSVSYTNPFCVFGEDRVLVGDLDGYAFSMYDL
;
A
#
# COMPACT_ATOMS: atom_id res chain seq x y z
N MET A 1 -16.74 -67.45 22.19
CA MET A 1 -16.13 -66.39 23.04
C MET A 1 -15.20 -65.41 22.28
N ASP A 2 -14.96 -65.59 20.97
CA ASP A 2 -14.05 -64.76 20.20
C ASP A 2 -14.68 -63.58 19.46
N GLU A 3 -15.97 -63.55 19.27
CA GLU A 3 -16.63 -62.46 18.54
C GLU A 3 -16.58 -61.11 19.24
N GLY A 4 -16.67 -61.10 20.57
CA GLY A 4 -16.62 -59.86 21.35
C GLY A 4 -15.26 -59.16 21.36
N LYS A 5 -14.19 -59.92 21.19
CA LYS A 5 -12.83 -59.41 21.12
C LYS A 5 -12.52 -58.81 19.75
N SER A 6 -13.07 -59.39 18.69
CA SER A 6 -12.99 -58.86 17.33
C SER A 6 -13.70 -57.52 17.15
N ILE A 7 -14.87 -57.37 17.74
CA ILE A 7 -15.67 -56.13 17.69
C ILE A 7 -14.98 -55.01 18.44
N LYS A 8 -14.42 -55.30 19.63
CA LYS A 8 -13.66 -54.32 20.41
C LYS A 8 -12.41 -53.79 19.68
N ASN A 9 -11.72 -54.70 19.01
CA ASN A 9 -10.53 -54.33 18.22
C ASN A 9 -10.91 -53.51 16.99
N LYS A 10 -12.01 -53.81 16.29
CA LYS A 10 -12.50 -53.04 15.17
C LYS A 10 -12.96 -51.63 15.61
N LEU A 11 -13.62 -51.56 16.76
CA LEU A 11 -14.02 -50.27 17.35
C LEU A 11 -12.81 -49.41 17.74
N LEU A 12 -11.80 -50.03 18.34
CA LEU A 12 -10.57 -49.37 18.75
C LEU A 12 -9.79 -48.85 17.53
N VAL A 13 -9.69 -49.64 16.47
CA VAL A 13 -9.07 -49.21 15.21
C VAL A 13 -9.86 -48.04 14.58
N ALA A 14 -11.19 -48.12 14.56
CA ALA A 14 -12.02 -47.04 14.06
C ALA A 14 -11.83 -45.74 14.84
N MET A 15 -11.73 -45.80 16.19
CA MET A 15 -11.43 -44.63 17.03
C MET A 15 -10.06 -44.04 16.72
N ILE A 16 -9.04 -44.87 16.52
CA ILE A 16 -7.70 -44.39 16.17
C ILE A 16 -7.70 -43.68 14.81
N ILE A 17 -8.38 -44.26 13.82
CA ILE A 17 -8.49 -43.64 12.50
C ILE A 17 -9.21 -42.31 12.59
N PHE A 18 -10.29 -42.21 13.38
CA PHE A 18 -11.04 -40.96 13.59
C PHE A 18 -10.19 -39.91 14.27
N LEU A 19 -9.42 -40.27 15.27
CA LEU A 19 -8.47 -39.39 15.95
C LEU A 19 -7.41 -38.86 14.99
N LEU A 20 -6.85 -39.71 14.14
CA LEU A 20 -5.87 -39.30 13.13
C LEU A 20 -6.43 -38.32 12.12
N ILE A 21 -7.71 -38.47 11.72
CA ILE A 21 -8.40 -37.55 10.81
C ILE A 21 -8.57 -36.18 11.48
N ILE A 22 -8.92 -36.14 12.77
CA ILE A 22 -9.05 -34.89 13.51
C ILE A 22 -7.69 -34.16 13.63
N ILE A 23 -6.63 -34.90 13.93
CA ILE A 23 -5.27 -34.33 14.02
C ILE A 23 -4.83 -33.80 12.67
N ALA A 24 -5.00 -34.56 11.59
CA ALA A 24 -4.66 -34.15 10.25
C ALA A 24 -5.47 -32.90 9.81
N GLY A 25 -6.77 -32.88 10.11
CA GLY A 25 -7.63 -31.74 9.85
C GLY A 25 -7.21 -30.46 10.61
N SER A 26 -6.85 -30.62 11.88
CA SER A 26 -6.40 -29.49 12.70
C SER A 26 -5.06 -28.92 12.23
N VAL A 27 -4.13 -29.79 11.81
CA VAL A 27 -2.85 -29.36 11.23
C VAL A 27 -3.08 -28.64 9.91
N LEU A 28 -3.97 -29.15 9.06
CA LEU A 28 -4.29 -28.53 7.78
C LEU A 28 -4.93 -27.13 7.98
N LEU A 29 -5.88 -27.01 8.92
CA LEU A 29 -6.48 -25.74 9.30
C LEU A 29 -5.43 -24.78 9.87
N TYR A 30 -4.49 -25.26 10.68
CA TYR A 30 -3.40 -24.46 11.19
C TYR A 30 -2.52 -23.91 10.06
N PHE A 31 -2.17 -24.73 9.06
CA PHE A 31 -1.39 -24.30 7.91
C PHE A 31 -2.16 -23.32 7.01
N ILE A 32 -3.47 -23.54 6.83
CA ILE A 32 -4.32 -22.62 6.06
C ILE A 32 -4.46 -21.29 6.81
N SER A 33 -4.72 -21.33 8.11
CA SER A 33 -4.79 -20.13 8.95
C SER A 33 -3.48 -19.34 8.95
N LYS A 34 -2.33 -20.05 9.02
CA LYS A 34 -1.02 -19.41 8.96
C LYS A 34 -0.73 -18.80 7.58
N LYS A 35 -1.22 -19.43 6.52
CA LYS A 35 -1.08 -18.90 5.15
C LYS A 35 -2.02 -17.72 4.91
N GLN A 36 -3.19 -17.71 5.53
CA GLN A 36 -4.15 -16.62 5.47
C GLN A 36 -3.72 -15.44 6.36
N SER A 37 -3.13 -15.70 7.52
CA SER A 37 -2.47 -14.67 8.33
C SER A 37 -1.26 -14.05 7.64
N SER A 38 -0.63 -14.75 6.68
CA SER A 38 0.40 -14.16 5.83
C SER A 38 -0.16 -13.30 4.70
N LEU A 39 -1.46 -13.38 4.42
CA LEU A 39 -2.14 -12.56 3.41
C LEU A 39 -2.93 -11.40 4.04
N GLU A 40 -3.39 -11.54 5.29
CA GLU A 40 -4.06 -10.47 6.05
C GLU A 40 -3.15 -9.76 7.05
N GLY A 41 -2.03 -10.34 7.35
CA GLY A 41 -0.90 -9.74 8.05
C GLY A 41 0.26 -9.51 7.10
N ALA A 42 0.01 -9.18 5.86
CA ALA A 42 0.79 -8.14 5.23
C ALA A 42 0.50 -6.90 6.08
N ASP A 43 0.98 -6.93 7.31
CA ASP A 43 1.56 -5.79 7.92
C ASP A 43 2.39 -5.17 6.82
N SER A 44 1.77 -4.25 6.12
CA SER A 44 2.44 -3.26 5.32
C SER A 44 3.17 -2.32 6.28
N SER A 45 3.96 -2.88 7.15
CA SER A 45 5.22 -2.32 7.48
C SER A 45 6.09 -2.55 6.22
N VAL A 46 5.62 -2.06 5.08
CA VAL A 46 6.51 -1.42 4.15
C VAL A 46 7.28 -0.49 5.06
N ARG A 47 8.41 -0.98 5.59
CA ARG A 47 9.38 -0.11 6.23
C ARG A 47 9.80 0.79 5.10
N LEU A 48 9.14 1.94 5.02
CA LEU A 48 9.62 3.05 4.21
C LEU A 48 11.00 3.37 4.78
N SER A 49 12.00 2.63 4.33
CA SER A 49 13.38 3.05 4.54
C SER A 49 13.57 4.17 3.55
N ALA A 50 13.65 5.40 4.03
CA ALA A 50 14.09 6.52 3.23
C ALA A 50 15.52 6.19 2.76
N GLN A 51 15.64 5.67 1.53
CA GLN A 51 16.95 5.41 0.92
C GLN A 51 17.63 6.71 0.48
N SER A 52 16.82 7.74 0.25
CA SER A 52 17.27 9.07 -0.10
C SER A 52 16.18 10.08 0.26
N GLY A 53 16.58 11.30 0.50
CA GLY A 53 15.68 12.40 0.77
C GLY A 53 16.42 13.73 0.61
N PHE A 54 15.68 14.81 0.53
CA PHE A 54 16.21 16.16 0.43
C PHE A 54 15.44 17.09 1.36
N SER A 55 16.12 18.13 1.82
CA SER A 55 15.48 19.21 2.55
C SER A 55 14.77 20.15 1.57
N CYS A 56 13.58 20.57 1.92
CA CYS A 56 12.83 21.53 1.16
C CYS A 56 12.39 22.66 2.08
N GLU A 57 12.54 23.90 1.60
CA GLU A 57 12.05 25.05 2.36
C GLU A 57 10.51 24.98 2.50
N PHE A 58 10.03 25.36 3.68
CA PHE A 58 8.61 25.46 3.93
C PHE A 58 8.03 26.63 3.13
N ALA A 59 6.88 26.39 2.50
CA ALA A 59 6.08 27.41 1.85
C ALA A 59 4.61 27.25 2.23
N GLU A 60 3.87 28.33 2.16
CA GLU A 60 2.44 28.32 2.45
C GLU A 60 1.68 27.46 1.46
N ALA A 61 0.65 26.73 1.93
CA ALA A 61 -0.15 25.76 1.15
C ALA A 61 0.68 24.69 0.41
N GLN A 62 1.87 24.37 0.92
CA GLN A 62 2.79 23.41 0.30
C GLN A 62 2.19 22.01 0.25
N LYS A 63 2.12 21.45 -0.95
CA LYS A 63 1.71 20.08 -1.22
C LYS A 63 2.73 19.40 -2.12
N PHE A 64 2.92 18.09 -1.91
CA PHE A 64 3.80 17.26 -2.74
C PHE A 64 3.02 16.13 -3.35
N TYR A 65 3.25 15.87 -4.62
CA TYR A 65 2.62 14.80 -5.36
C TYR A 65 3.67 14.02 -6.16
N PRO A 66 3.63 12.68 -6.16
CA PRO A 66 4.44 11.91 -7.10
C PRO A 66 3.95 12.22 -8.52
N PHE A 67 4.87 12.48 -9.43
CA PHE A 67 4.55 12.74 -10.83
C PHE A 67 5.71 12.32 -11.71
N GLY A 68 5.48 11.35 -12.62
CA GLY A 68 6.55 10.74 -13.40
C GLY A 68 7.66 10.16 -12.55
N ASP A 69 8.89 10.48 -12.90
CA ASP A 69 10.10 10.05 -12.18
C ASP A 69 10.51 11.01 -11.05
N GLY A 70 9.65 11.94 -10.66
CA GLY A 70 9.97 12.96 -9.68
C GLY A 70 8.81 13.32 -8.77
N VAL A 71 8.84 14.53 -8.28
CA VAL A 71 7.87 15.06 -7.33
C VAL A 71 7.40 16.44 -7.79
N LEU A 72 6.10 16.63 -7.90
CA LEU A 72 5.50 17.93 -8.11
C LEU A 72 5.30 18.62 -6.75
N LYS A 73 5.95 19.75 -6.54
CA LYS A 73 5.74 20.65 -5.41
C LYS A 73 4.79 21.75 -5.85
N VAL A 74 3.68 21.90 -5.15
CA VAL A 74 2.69 22.94 -5.41
C VAL A 74 2.57 23.82 -4.18
N THR A 75 2.65 25.11 -4.38
CA THR A 75 2.46 26.17 -3.37
C THR A 75 1.44 27.18 -3.87
N ASN A 76 1.10 28.15 -3.09
CA ASN A 76 0.21 29.23 -3.51
C ASN A 76 0.81 30.15 -4.60
N ASP A 77 2.13 30.22 -4.67
CA ASP A 77 2.88 31.12 -5.58
C ASP A 77 3.68 30.40 -6.66
N ARG A 78 3.85 29.06 -6.56
CA ARG A 78 4.70 28.30 -7.48
C ARG A 78 4.27 26.86 -7.66
N VAL A 79 4.46 26.34 -8.85
CA VAL A 79 4.45 24.93 -9.19
C VAL A 79 5.84 24.52 -9.64
N ALA A 80 6.47 23.57 -8.98
CA ALA A 80 7.83 23.14 -9.27
C ALA A 80 7.90 21.62 -9.44
N TYR A 81 8.63 21.16 -10.43
CA TYR A 81 8.96 19.74 -10.60
C TYR A 81 10.36 19.49 -10.06
N LEU A 82 10.43 18.59 -9.09
CA LEU A 82 11.65 18.22 -8.40
C LEU A 82 12.08 16.81 -8.81
N THR A 83 13.36 16.64 -9.12
CA THR A 83 13.96 15.32 -9.29
C THR A 83 14.02 14.56 -7.97
N LEU A 84 14.28 13.26 -7.98
CA LEU A 84 14.46 12.44 -6.78
C LEU A 84 15.67 12.87 -5.93
N SER A 85 16.62 13.63 -6.51
CA SER A 85 17.71 14.26 -5.77
C SER A 85 17.37 15.62 -5.16
N GLY A 86 16.15 16.10 -5.34
CA GLY A 86 15.67 17.38 -4.82
C GLY A 86 16.00 18.59 -5.67
N ASN A 87 16.62 18.40 -6.83
CA ASN A 87 16.90 19.49 -7.76
C ASN A 87 15.62 19.92 -8.47
N GLU A 88 15.39 21.23 -8.54
CA GLU A 88 14.30 21.80 -9.31
C GLU A 88 14.63 21.72 -10.81
N ALA A 89 13.90 20.89 -11.54
CA ALA A 89 14.06 20.77 -12.98
C ALA A 89 13.28 21.85 -13.73
N TYR A 90 12.06 22.10 -13.28
CA TYR A 90 11.19 23.14 -13.83
C TYR A 90 10.45 23.84 -12.70
N SER A 91 10.15 25.14 -12.89
CA SER A 91 9.22 25.84 -12.02
C SER A 91 8.46 26.94 -12.77
N TYR A 92 7.24 27.15 -12.31
CA TYR A 92 6.33 28.14 -12.86
C TYR A 92 5.71 28.95 -11.73
N SER A 93 5.73 30.28 -11.87
CA SER A 93 5.04 31.16 -10.95
C SER A 93 3.54 31.12 -11.20
N VAL A 94 2.80 31.00 -10.14
CA VAL A 94 1.33 30.99 -10.13
C VAL A 94 0.83 31.94 -9.03
N SER A 95 -0.47 32.12 -8.95
CA SER A 95 -1.09 32.85 -7.85
C SER A 95 -2.40 32.14 -7.51
N TYR A 96 -2.30 31.18 -6.59
CA TYR A 96 -3.41 30.38 -6.11
C TYR A 96 -3.68 30.64 -4.63
N THR A 97 -4.94 30.57 -4.24
CA THR A 97 -5.35 30.65 -2.83
C THR A 97 -5.44 29.28 -2.22
N ASN A 98 -6.06 28.37 -2.94
CA ASN A 98 -6.26 27.00 -2.50
C ASN A 98 -5.95 26.01 -3.65
N PRO A 99 -4.67 25.73 -3.91
CA PRO A 99 -4.27 24.93 -5.04
C PRO A 99 -4.72 23.47 -4.92
N PHE A 100 -5.20 22.91 -6.03
CA PHE A 100 -5.52 21.50 -6.19
C PHE A 100 -4.88 20.93 -7.45
N CYS A 101 -4.71 19.61 -7.50
CA CYS A 101 -4.15 18.89 -8.64
C CYS A 101 -5.09 17.79 -9.09
N VAL A 102 -5.20 17.61 -10.41
CA VAL A 102 -5.84 16.45 -11.04
C VAL A 102 -4.82 15.81 -11.97
N PHE A 103 -4.55 14.53 -11.74
CA PHE A 103 -3.52 13.79 -12.47
C PHE A 103 -4.14 12.99 -13.60
N GLY A 104 -3.55 13.08 -14.79
CA GLY A 104 -3.68 12.16 -15.89
C GLY A 104 -2.50 11.21 -15.95
N GLU A 105 -2.35 10.50 -17.06
CA GLU A 105 -1.29 9.51 -17.25
C GLU A 105 0.10 10.18 -17.35
N ASP A 106 0.22 11.22 -18.15
CA ASP A 106 1.44 11.99 -18.43
C ASP A 106 1.27 13.50 -18.21
N ARG A 107 0.15 13.91 -17.59
CA ARG A 107 -0.25 15.30 -17.41
C ARG A 107 -0.78 15.56 -16.02
N VAL A 108 -0.61 16.79 -15.58
CA VAL A 108 -1.25 17.27 -14.37
C VAL A 108 -1.91 18.62 -14.64
N LEU A 109 -3.16 18.75 -14.20
CA LEU A 109 -3.86 20.01 -14.15
C LEU A 109 -3.73 20.54 -12.71
N VAL A 110 -3.20 21.74 -12.57
CA VAL A 110 -3.13 22.47 -11.30
C VAL A 110 -4.05 23.66 -11.39
N GLY A 111 -4.93 23.81 -10.44
CA GLY A 111 -5.89 24.89 -10.40
C GLY A 111 -6.11 25.44 -9.01
N ASP A 112 -6.91 26.48 -8.90
CA ASP A 112 -7.30 27.11 -7.65
C ASP A 112 -8.79 26.84 -7.37
N LEU A 113 -9.09 26.19 -6.25
CA LEU A 113 -10.47 25.88 -5.86
C LEU A 113 -11.31 27.14 -5.59
N ASP A 114 -10.66 28.20 -5.12
CA ASP A 114 -11.29 29.46 -4.79
C ASP A 114 -11.10 30.50 -5.88
N GLY A 115 -10.55 30.12 -7.03
CA GLY A 115 -10.22 30.97 -8.15
C GLY A 115 -10.70 30.45 -9.49
N TYR A 116 -10.30 31.15 -10.56
CA TYR A 116 -10.63 30.80 -11.95
C TYR A 116 -9.41 30.39 -12.76
N ALA A 117 -8.23 30.39 -12.12
CA ALA A 117 -6.98 30.07 -12.78
C ALA A 117 -6.69 28.56 -12.73
N PHE A 118 -6.24 28.03 -13.83
CA PHE A 118 -5.67 26.67 -13.90
C PHE A 118 -4.57 26.63 -14.96
N SER A 119 -3.66 25.68 -14.78
CA SER A 119 -2.57 25.41 -15.71
C SER A 119 -2.41 23.91 -15.89
N MET A 120 -2.03 23.48 -17.08
CA MET A 120 -1.76 22.08 -17.40
C MET A 120 -0.26 21.93 -17.66
N TYR A 121 0.33 20.90 -17.08
CA TYR A 121 1.74 20.56 -17.22
C TYR A 121 1.85 19.14 -17.74
N ASP A 122 2.70 18.96 -18.74
CA ASP A 122 3.08 17.66 -19.32
C ASP A 122 4.44 17.23 -18.76
N LEU A 123 4.69 15.92 -18.73
CA LEU A 123 5.99 15.31 -18.41
C LEU A 123 6.97 15.45 -19.59
#